data_1ff1233ee8b5f03cf86a134e8686e40d
#
_entry.id   1ff1233ee8b5f03cf86a134e8686e40d
#
_cell.length_a   1.000
_cell.length_b   1.000
_cell.length_c   1.000
_cell.angle_alpha   90.00
_cell.angle_beta   90.00
_cell.angle_gamma   90.00
#
_symmetry.space_group_name_H-M   'P 1'
#
loop_
_entity.id
_entity.type
_entity.pdbx_description
1 polymer ?
#
loop_
_entity_poly.entity_id
_entity_poly.type
_entity_poly.pdbx_seq_one_letter_code
_entity_poly.pdbx_strand_id
1 'polypeptide(L)'
;MFNEYKYPNRYCKRFWLVNVVIFHKTLTYALRFSAEKKISVVTKNGRYVLSGATTGPQVNVYIYKGDVLKFALDVGRSHPFWIKTKKGTGKQNAVSTGISGEGQGKWSGELIWDTTGIKEGTYYYQCEYHARMFGKINVMEQTGTILFKIQLLILLIFHVRNL
;
A
#
# COMPACT_ATOMS: atom_id res chain seq x y z
N MET A 1 -25.52 -17.60 55.16
CA MET A 1 -25.79 -18.52 54.00
C MET A 1 -25.49 -17.75 52.75
N PHE A 2 -24.29 -17.86 52.21
CA PHE A 2 -23.92 -17.23 50.94
C PHE A 2 -24.05 -18.28 49.83
N ASN A 3 -24.93 -18.00 48.87
CA ASN A 3 -25.14 -18.84 47.72
C ASN A 3 -24.01 -18.60 46.71
N GLU A 4 -23.10 -19.56 46.55
CA GLU A 4 -22.12 -19.56 45.44
C GLU A 4 -22.84 -19.89 44.15
N TYR A 5 -22.94 -18.89 43.25
CA TYR A 5 -23.31 -19.10 41.85
C TYR A 5 -22.17 -19.78 41.10
N LYS A 6 -22.22 -21.11 41.01
CA LYS A 6 -21.31 -21.93 40.23
C LYS A 6 -21.66 -21.79 38.74
N TYR A 7 -20.98 -20.92 38.00
CA TYR A 7 -21.06 -20.90 36.53
C TYR A 7 -20.43 -22.16 35.94
N PRO A 8 -21.11 -22.89 35.03
CA PRO A 8 -20.57 -24.12 34.47
C PRO A 8 -19.41 -23.80 33.54
N ASN A 9 -18.25 -24.37 33.83
CA ASN A 9 -16.91 -24.21 33.26
C ASN A 9 -16.81 -24.48 31.72
N ARG A 10 -17.93 -24.81 31.03
CA ARG A 10 -17.95 -25.13 29.61
C ARG A 10 -18.03 -23.90 28.68
N TYR A 11 -18.57 -22.79 29.14
CA TYR A 11 -18.70 -21.59 28.33
C TYR A 11 -17.38 -20.82 28.26
N CYS A 12 -16.59 -20.82 29.35
CA CYS A 12 -15.31 -20.13 29.42
C CYS A 12 -14.26 -20.74 28.46
N LYS A 13 -14.20 -22.08 28.37
CA LYS A 13 -13.26 -22.76 27.45
C LYS A 13 -13.60 -22.56 25.97
N ARG A 14 -14.89 -22.52 25.60
CA ARG A 14 -15.28 -22.26 24.20
C ARG A 14 -15.01 -20.82 23.79
N PHE A 15 -15.25 -19.87 24.67
CA PHE A 15 -14.97 -18.46 24.42
C PHE A 15 -13.46 -18.20 24.25
N TRP A 16 -12.64 -18.85 25.05
CA TRP A 16 -11.18 -18.74 24.99
C TRP A 16 -10.62 -19.36 23.71
N LEU A 17 -11.07 -20.55 23.33
CA LEU A 17 -10.65 -21.23 22.10
C LEU A 17 -11.05 -20.46 20.84
N VAL A 18 -12.25 -19.91 20.77
CA VAL A 18 -12.69 -19.09 19.64
C VAL A 18 -11.86 -17.82 19.51
N ASN A 19 -11.55 -17.15 20.62
CA ASN A 19 -10.71 -15.95 20.60
C ASN A 19 -9.26 -16.26 20.22
N VAL A 20 -8.69 -17.38 20.69
CA VAL A 20 -7.33 -17.80 20.30
C VAL A 20 -7.25 -18.16 18.83
N VAL A 21 -8.24 -18.84 18.26
CA VAL A 21 -8.28 -19.18 16.84
C VAL A 21 -8.46 -17.93 15.96
N ILE A 22 -9.32 -17.00 16.37
CA ILE A 22 -9.49 -15.71 15.70
C ILE A 22 -8.20 -14.90 15.80
N PHE A 23 -7.57 -14.84 16.96
CA PHE A 23 -6.32 -14.13 17.16
C PHE A 23 -5.17 -14.72 16.32
N HIS A 24 -5.07 -16.04 16.20
CA HIS A 24 -4.07 -16.68 15.33
C HIS A 24 -4.31 -16.39 13.85
N LYS A 25 -5.55 -16.44 13.38
CA LYS A 25 -5.89 -16.11 11.99
C LYS A 25 -5.66 -14.62 11.69
N THR A 26 -6.05 -13.71 12.60
CA THR A 26 -5.83 -12.27 12.40
C THR A 26 -4.35 -11.88 12.47
N LEU A 27 -3.56 -12.53 13.33
CA LEU A 27 -2.11 -12.32 13.38
C LEU A 27 -1.43 -12.76 12.09
N THR A 28 -1.86 -13.86 11.48
CA THR A 28 -1.32 -14.35 10.19
C THR A 28 -1.65 -13.38 9.05
N TYR A 29 -2.79 -12.69 9.08
CA TYR A 29 -3.15 -11.65 8.10
C TYR A 29 -2.45 -10.30 8.37
N ALA A 30 -2.12 -9.98 9.61
CA ALA A 30 -1.44 -8.73 9.99
C ALA A 30 0.06 -8.72 9.64
N LEU A 31 0.66 -9.89 9.45
CA LEU A 31 2.07 -10.06 9.10
C LEU A 31 2.31 -10.10 7.59
N ARG A 32 1.55 -9.33 6.81
CA ARG A 32 1.95 -9.14 5.42
C ARG A 32 3.14 -8.19 5.39
N PHE A 33 4.32 -8.76 5.14
CA PHE A 33 5.53 -7.99 4.89
C PHE A 33 5.32 -7.05 3.69
N SER A 34 5.92 -5.87 3.74
CA SER A 34 6.08 -4.97 2.60
C SER A 34 6.57 -5.78 1.39
N ALA A 35 5.83 -5.68 0.28
CA ALA A 35 6.23 -6.33 -0.96
C ALA A 35 7.05 -5.36 -1.81
N GLU A 36 8.17 -5.86 -2.36
CA GLU A 36 8.92 -5.13 -3.37
C GLU A 36 8.34 -5.44 -4.75
N LYS A 37 7.98 -4.41 -5.50
CA LYS A 37 7.47 -4.52 -6.88
C LYS A 37 8.42 -3.82 -7.84
N LYS A 38 9.04 -4.60 -8.71
CA LYS A 38 9.92 -4.09 -9.77
C LYS A 38 9.14 -3.86 -11.05
N ILE A 39 9.31 -2.70 -11.65
CA ILE A 39 8.64 -2.26 -12.87
C ILE A 39 9.68 -1.59 -13.76
N SER A 40 9.92 -2.17 -14.92
CA SER A 40 10.71 -1.51 -15.99
C SER A 40 9.82 -0.55 -16.76
N VAL A 41 10.31 0.64 -17.07
CA VAL A 41 9.58 1.69 -17.79
C VAL A 41 10.39 2.12 -19.00
N VAL A 42 9.79 1.98 -20.17
CA VAL A 42 10.34 2.47 -21.44
C VAL A 42 9.35 3.37 -22.13
N THR A 43 9.80 4.11 -23.12
CA THR A 43 8.92 4.93 -23.99
C THR A 43 8.69 4.26 -25.33
N LYS A 44 7.42 4.12 -25.72
CA LYS A 44 7.04 3.65 -27.06
C LYS A 44 5.82 4.43 -27.55
N ASN A 45 5.89 4.95 -28.77
CA ASN A 45 4.81 5.71 -29.43
C ASN A 45 4.27 6.86 -28.53
N GLY A 46 5.15 7.63 -27.88
CA GLY A 46 4.79 8.75 -27.02
C GLY A 46 4.07 8.35 -25.72
N ARG A 47 4.22 7.10 -25.27
CA ARG A 47 3.63 6.57 -24.04
C ARG A 47 4.65 5.83 -23.20
N TYR A 48 4.47 5.83 -21.89
CA TYR A 48 5.18 4.90 -21.02
C TYR A 48 4.63 3.49 -21.20
N VAL A 49 5.52 2.54 -21.42
CA VAL A 49 5.21 1.10 -21.42
C VAL A 49 5.88 0.48 -20.20
N LEU A 50 5.07 -0.12 -19.35
CA LEU A 50 5.51 -0.77 -18.13
C LEU A 50 5.65 -2.27 -18.37
N SER A 51 6.63 -2.90 -17.70
CA SER A 51 6.79 -4.37 -17.65
C SER A 51 7.30 -4.82 -16.29
N GLY A 52 6.99 -6.05 -15.90
CA GLY A 52 7.31 -6.61 -14.60
C GLY A 52 6.08 -6.83 -13.72
N ALA A 53 6.00 -6.20 -12.55
CA ALA A 53 4.87 -6.34 -11.64
C ALA A 53 3.52 -5.88 -12.24
N THR A 54 3.57 -5.07 -13.29
CA THR A 54 2.44 -4.74 -14.18
C THR A 54 2.97 -4.56 -15.60
N THR A 55 2.16 -4.82 -16.63
CA THR A 55 2.62 -4.82 -18.03
C THR A 55 1.62 -4.11 -18.95
N GLY A 56 2.13 -3.23 -19.80
CA GLY A 56 1.38 -2.57 -20.86
C GLY A 56 1.61 -1.06 -20.97
N PRO A 57 1.01 -0.42 -21.98
CA PRO A 57 1.11 1.02 -22.16
C PRO A 57 0.19 1.76 -21.19
N GLN A 58 0.75 2.69 -20.41
CA GLN A 58 0.03 3.58 -19.47
C GLN A 58 -0.96 2.84 -18.55
N VAL A 59 -0.60 1.63 -18.10
CA VAL A 59 -1.45 0.79 -17.25
C VAL A 59 -1.54 1.34 -15.82
N ASN A 60 -2.62 0.99 -15.14
CA ASN A 60 -2.77 1.29 -13.72
C ASN A 60 -1.92 0.31 -12.89
N VAL A 61 -1.20 0.85 -11.91
CA VAL A 61 -0.45 0.09 -10.91
C VAL A 61 -1.28 0.01 -9.65
N TYR A 62 -1.37 -1.18 -9.04
CA TYR A 62 -2.08 -1.41 -7.78
C TYR A 62 -1.10 -1.92 -6.74
N ILE A 63 -1.04 -1.25 -5.60
CA ILE A 63 -0.14 -1.58 -4.50
C ILE A 63 -0.86 -1.42 -3.17
N TYR A 64 -0.30 -2.04 -2.14
CA TYR A 64 -0.74 -1.79 -0.77
C TYR A 64 0.20 -0.80 -0.10
N LYS A 65 -0.35 -0.02 0.82
CA LYS A 65 0.44 0.85 1.71
C LYS A 65 1.52 0.04 2.42
N GLY A 66 2.74 0.53 2.36
CA GLY A 66 3.93 -0.17 2.86
C GLY A 66 4.66 -0.98 1.79
N ASP A 67 4.10 -1.17 0.59
CA ASP A 67 4.85 -1.76 -0.53
C ASP A 67 5.94 -0.78 -1.03
N VAL A 68 7.02 -1.34 -1.56
CA VAL A 68 8.10 -0.58 -2.20
C VAL A 68 8.04 -0.79 -3.71
N LEU A 69 7.86 0.32 -4.45
CA LEU A 69 7.95 0.32 -5.91
C LEU A 69 9.36 0.68 -6.36
N LYS A 70 9.95 -0.14 -7.24
CA LYS A 70 11.20 0.14 -7.92
C LYS A 70 10.96 0.27 -9.40
N PHE A 71 11.15 1.47 -9.95
CA PHE A 71 11.04 1.75 -11.36
C PHE A 71 12.43 1.79 -11.99
N ALA A 72 12.73 0.82 -12.85
CA ALA A 72 13.91 0.86 -13.70
C ALA A 72 13.56 1.67 -14.95
N LEU A 73 14.13 2.86 -15.06
CA LEU A 73 13.80 3.85 -16.09
C LEU A 73 14.77 3.76 -17.28
N ASP A 74 14.20 3.67 -18.49
CA ASP A 74 14.89 3.88 -19.76
C ASP A 74 13.90 4.55 -20.72
N VAL A 75 13.58 5.83 -20.44
CA VAL A 75 12.47 6.53 -21.09
C VAL A 75 12.92 7.63 -22.07
N GLY A 76 14.23 7.84 -22.18
CA GLY A 76 14.81 8.90 -23.01
C GLY A 76 14.71 10.30 -22.37
N ARG A 77 15.67 11.17 -22.71
CA ARG A 77 15.85 12.49 -22.08
C ARG A 77 14.65 13.43 -22.18
N SER A 78 13.82 13.27 -23.22
CA SER A 78 12.61 14.08 -23.44
C SER A 78 11.41 13.64 -22.60
N HIS A 79 11.54 12.58 -21.77
CA HIS A 79 10.44 12.02 -21.01
C HIS A 79 10.77 11.79 -19.53
N PRO A 80 11.20 12.82 -18.76
CA PRO A 80 11.50 12.66 -17.34
C PRO A 80 10.28 12.12 -16.57
N PHE A 81 10.52 11.11 -15.73
CA PHE A 81 9.49 10.38 -15.00
C PHE A 81 9.28 10.94 -13.59
N TRP A 82 8.02 11.18 -13.24
CA TRP A 82 7.61 11.73 -11.95
C TRP A 82 6.48 10.91 -11.33
N ILE A 83 6.48 10.79 -9.99
CA ILE A 83 5.33 10.33 -9.21
C ILE A 83 4.66 11.55 -8.60
N LYS A 84 3.34 11.67 -8.78
CA LYS A 84 2.57 12.88 -8.43
C LYS A 84 1.30 12.57 -7.67
N THR A 85 0.88 13.51 -6.83
CA THR A 85 -0.43 13.47 -6.14
C THR A 85 -1.58 13.94 -7.03
N LYS A 86 -1.28 14.71 -8.09
CA LYS A 86 -2.25 15.17 -9.11
C LYS A 86 -1.63 15.07 -10.49
N LYS A 87 -2.46 14.69 -11.47
CA LYS A 87 -2.08 14.66 -12.89
C LYS A 87 -1.71 16.05 -13.38
N GLY A 88 -0.67 16.15 -14.19
CA GLY A 88 -0.25 17.40 -14.84
C GLY A 88 1.24 17.41 -15.19
N THR A 89 1.61 18.23 -16.17
CA THR A 89 3.00 18.46 -16.59
C THR A 89 3.79 19.28 -15.57
N GLY A 90 5.08 19.44 -15.81
CA GLY A 90 5.99 20.17 -14.91
C GLY A 90 6.31 19.39 -13.64
N LYS A 91 6.85 20.05 -12.65
CA LYS A 91 7.34 19.47 -11.39
C LYS A 91 6.34 19.57 -10.22
N GLN A 92 5.24 20.29 -10.44
CA GLN A 92 4.24 20.53 -9.40
C GLN A 92 3.56 19.22 -8.97
N ASN A 93 3.15 19.17 -7.71
CA ASN A 93 2.49 18.03 -7.09
C ASN A 93 3.32 16.74 -7.08
N ALA A 94 4.64 16.83 -7.22
CA ALA A 94 5.54 15.71 -7.07
C ALA A 94 5.45 15.16 -5.63
N VAL A 95 5.45 13.85 -5.49
CA VAL A 95 5.55 13.18 -4.19
C VAL A 95 6.97 13.38 -3.68
N SER A 96 7.13 13.85 -2.44
CA SER A 96 8.45 14.00 -1.80
C SER A 96 8.74 12.88 -0.80
N THR A 97 7.71 12.33 -0.19
CA THR A 97 7.83 11.32 0.86
C THR A 97 8.11 9.94 0.27
N GLY A 98 9.08 9.24 0.84
CA GLY A 98 9.43 7.85 0.47
C GLY A 98 10.20 7.70 -0.84
N ILE A 99 10.62 8.78 -1.47
CA ILE A 99 11.39 8.76 -2.72
C ILE A 99 12.88 8.59 -2.42
N SER A 100 13.51 7.66 -3.15
CA SER A 100 14.95 7.37 -3.10
C SER A 100 15.46 6.82 -4.45
N GLY A 101 16.67 6.29 -4.46
CA GLY A 101 17.37 5.90 -5.69
C GLY A 101 17.91 7.12 -6.41
N GLU A 102 17.79 7.15 -7.74
CA GLU A 102 18.19 8.31 -8.56
C GLU A 102 17.28 9.55 -8.34
N GLY A 103 16.18 9.37 -7.62
CA GLY A 103 15.16 10.41 -7.42
C GLY A 103 14.22 10.58 -8.61
N GLN A 104 13.41 11.64 -8.57
CA GLN A 104 12.43 11.94 -9.61
C GLN A 104 12.96 12.85 -10.71
N GLY A 105 12.24 12.91 -11.84
CA GLY A 105 12.60 13.74 -12.97
C GLY A 105 13.76 13.18 -13.78
N LYS A 106 14.05 11.92 -13.63
CA LYS A 106 15.09 11.19 -14.39
C LYS A 106 14.50 10.51 -15.61
N TRP A 107 15.35 10.26 -16.59
CA TRP A 107 15.01 9.54 -17.81
C TRP A 107 15.64 8.13 -17.87
N SER A 108 16.60 7.86 -16.97
CA SER A 108 17.27 6.57 -16.82
C SER A 108 17.66 6.36 -15.37
N GLY A 109 17.98 5.11 -14.99
CA GLY A 109 18.36 4.73 -13.65
C GLY A 109 17.18 4.18 -12.84
N GLU A 110 17.32 4.12 -11.52
CA GLU A 110 16.30 3.56 -10.63
C GLU A 110 15.62 4.65 -9.79
N LEU A 111 14.29 4.68 -9.84
CA LEU A 111 13.46 5.45 -8.92
C LEU A 111 12.81 4.47 -7.94
N ILE A 112 13.02 4.69 -6.65
CA ILE A 112 12.41 3.88 -5.58
C ILE A 112 11.37 4.74 -4.86
N TRP A 113 10.19 4.17 -4.63
CA TRP A 113 9.12 4.76 -3.84
C TRP A 113 8.65 3.81 -2.74
N ASP A 114 9.01 4.12 -1.48
CA ASP A 114 8.51 3.46 -0.28
C ASP A 114 7.19 4.11 0.13
N THR A 115 6.13 3.32 0.20
CA THR A 115 4.78 3.81 0.51
C THR A 115 4.38 3.67 1.98
N THR A 116 5.31 3.35 2.88
CA THR A 116 5.04 3.16 4.32
C THR A 116 4.38 4.39 4.95
N GLY A 117 4.88 5.59 4.67
CA GLY A 117 4.34 6.86 5.18
C GLY A 117 3.28 7.51 4.29
N ILE A 118 2.84 6.84 3.23
CA ILE A 118 1.96 7.39 2.21
C ILE A 118 0.49 7.15 2.60
N LYS A 119 -0.38 8.11 2.30
CA LYS A 119 -1.84 7.92 2.45
C LYS A 119 -2.36 7.04 1.30
N GLU A 120 -3.39 6.24 1.58
CA GLU A 120 -4.16 5.55 0.55
C GLU A 120 -4.80 6.55 -0.41
N GLY A 121 -4.94 6.13 -1.66
CA GLY A 121 -5.50 6.98 -2.71
C GLY A 121 -4.87 6.77 -4.08
N THR A 122 -5.23 7.63 -5.00
CA THR A 122 -4.72 7.59 -6.36
C THR A 122 -3.59 8.59 -6.54
N TYR A 123 -2.48 8.08 -6.99
CA TYR A 123 -1.29 8.81 -7.42
C TYR A 123 -1.11 8.60 -8.92
N TYR A 124 -0.15 9.30 -9.50
CA TYR A 124 0.09 9.27 -10.94
C TYR A 124 1.59 9.15 -11.21
N TYR A 125 1.98 8.26 -12.12
CA TYR A 125 3.25 8.42 -12.79
C TYR A 125 3.03 9.27 -14.04
N GLN A 126 3.89 10.26 -14.27
CA GLN A 126 3.64 11.30 -15.26
C GLN A 126 4.94 11.80 -15.88
N CYS A 127 4.93 12.02 -17.18
CA CYS A 127 5.98 12.73 -17.89
C CYS A 127 5.96 14.23 -17.53
N GLU A 128 7.15 14.81 -17.35
CA GLU A 128 7.28 16.25 -17.08
C GLU A 128 6.70 17.12 -18.20
N TYR A 129 6.91 16.71 -19.46
CA TYR A 129 6.60 17.57 -20.61
C TYR A 129 5.33 17.20 -21.37
N HIS A 130 4.85 15.95 -21.26
CA HIS A 130 3.76 15.44 -22.07
C HIS A 130 2.51 15.13 -21.23
N ALA A 131 1.48 15.96 -21.37
CA ALA A 131 0.25 15.87 -20.58
C ALA A 131 -0.51 14.53 -20.71
N ARG A 132 -0.42 13.88 -21.88
CA ARG A 132 -1.09 12.60 -22.17
C ARG A 132 -0.27 11.37 -21.77
N MET A 133 0.98 11.56 -21.28
CA MET A 133 1.90 10.48 -20.95
C MET A 133 1.91 10.25 -19.44
N PHE A 134 0.90 9.52 -18.96
CA PHE A 134 0.69 9.24 -17.53
C PHE A 134 -0.06 7.92 -17.33
N GLY A 135 -0.02 7.41 -16.10
CA GLY A 135 -0.91 6.35 -15.61
C GLY A 135 -1.16 6.51 -14.12
N LYS A 136 -2.04 5.69 -13.57
CA LYS A 136 -2.43 5.75 -12.16
C LYS A 136 -1.63 4.75 -11.33
N ILE A 137 -1.33 5.14 -10.08
CA ILE A 137 -0.85 4.25 -9.03
C ILE A 137 -1.89 4.31 -7.91
N ASN A 138 -2.57 3.21 -7.66
CA ASN A 138 -3.57 3.11 -6.61
C ASN A 138 -2.95 2.47 -5.38
N VAL A 139 -2.78 3.26 -4.32
CA VAL A 139 -2.30 2.82 -3.01
C VAL A 139 -3.51 2.44 -2.17
N MET A 140 -3.61 1.17 -1.80
CA MET A 140 -4.73 0.59 -1.07
C MET A 140 -4.33 0.25 0.37
N GLU A 141 -5.27 0.35 1.30
CA GLU A 141 -5.07 -0.15 2.67
C GLU A 141 -4.99 -1.70 2.65
N GLN A 142 -4.15 -2.26 3.50
CA GLN A 142 -4.09 -3.71 3.66
C GLN A 142 -5.31 -4.19 4.47
N THR A 143 -6.05 -5.14 3.95
CA THR A 143 -7.25 -5.71 4.62
C THR A 143 -6.92 -6.25 6.02
N GLY A 144 -5.74 -6.84 6.22
CA GLY A 144 -5.25 -7.31 7.52
C GLY A 144 -5.15 -6.19 8.56
N THR A 145 -4.72 -4.99 8.15
CA THR A 145 -4.64 -3.82 9.04
C THR A 145 -6.03 -3.36 9.49
N ILE A 146 -7.00 -3.40 8.60
CA ILE A 146 -8.40 -3.05 8.92
C ILE A 146 -8.98 -4.03 9.93
N LEU A 147 -8.82 -5.33 9.70
CA LEU A 147 -9.32 -6.37 10.60
C LEU A 147 -8.69 -6.27 12.00
N PHE A 148 -7.38 -5.99 12.08
CA PHE A 148 -6.68 -5.79 13.34
C PHE A 148 -7.21 -4.56 14.10
N LYS A 149 -7.44 -3.44 13.41
CA LYS A 149 -8.03 -2.23 14.00
C LYS A 149 -9.44 -2.50 14.57
N ILE A 150 -10.28 -3.22 13.80
CA ILE A 150 -11.63 -3.61 14.24
C ILE A 150 -11.55 -4.52 15.47
N GLN A 151 -10.67 -5.52 15.47
CA GLN A 151 -10.51 -6.44 16.57
C GLN A 151 -10.05 -5.73 17.86
N LEU A 152 -9.10 -4.79 17.73
CA LEU A 152 -8.65 -3.97 18.85
C LEU A 152 -9.78 -3.09 19.42
N LEU A 153 -10.59 -2.50 18.55
CA LEU A 153 -11.74 -1.70 18.96
C LEU A 153 -12.78 -2.53 19.73
N ILE A 154 -13.08 -3.74 19.26
CA ILE A 154 -13.99 -4.67 19.93
C ILE A 154 -13.44 -5.02 21.31
N LEU A 155 -12.15 -5.32 21.45
CA LEU A 155 -11.53 -5.62 22.75
C LEU A 155 -11.61 -4.44 23.72
N LEU A 156 -11.40 -3.21 23.25
CA LEU A 156 -11.53 -2.00 24.06
C LEU A 156 -12.97 -1.80 24.54
N ILE A 157 -13.97 -1.99 23.68
CA ILE A 157 -15.39 -1.87 24.04
C ILE A 157 -15.77 -2.91 25.10
N PHE A 158 -15.29 -4.16 24.97
CA PHE A 158 -15.54 -5.20 25.99
C PHE A 158 -14.85 -4.89 27.32
N HIS A 159 -13.64 -4.33 27.29
CA HIS A 159 -12.92 -3.96 28.52
C HIS A 159 -13.63 -2.84 29.27
N VAL A 160 -14.07 -1.78 28.57
CA VAL A 160 -14.79 -0.65 29.18
C VAL A 160 -16.16 -1.05 29.75
N ARG A 161 -16.83 -2.07 29.21
CA ARG A 161 -18.13 -2.54 29.73
C ARG A 161 -18.03 -3.44 30.97
N ASN A 162 -16.83 -3.91 31.29
CA ASN A 162 -16.58 -4.80 32.44
C ASN A 162 -15.81 -4.09 33.58
N LEU A 163 -15.63 -2.76 33.50
CA LEU A 163 -15.19 -1.88 34.57
C LEU A 163 -16.40 -1.21 35.21
#